data_959a3ac36d6e60100f21d09da2f9ec09
#
_entry.id   959a3ac36d6e60100f21d09da2f9ec09
#
_cell.length_a   1.000
_cell.length_b   1.000
_cell.length_c   1.000
_cell.angle_alpha   90.00
_cell.angle_beta   90.00
_cell.angle_gamma   90.00
#
_symmetry.space_group_name_H-M   'P 1'
#
loop_
_entity.id
_entity.type
_entity.pdbx_description
1 polymer ?
#
loop_
_entity_poly.entity_id
_entity_poly.type
_entity_poly.pdbx_seq_one_letter_code
_entity_poly.pdbx_strand_id
1 'polypeptide(L)'
;MGIGGVALAWLLQREGLLAKPVKPDLESAAHSLLPKQPHHPPRARAMISAFMQGGPSHMDICDPKPLLNEWNGKDFPEKIKYDNAAQASSKVLASRWKFKKHGQSGMDFSEIVPGFGSIADDICLIRSMHTGVNNHGQSIHALNSGRTVAGRPAL
;
A
#
# COMPACT_ATOMS: atom_id res chain seq x y z
N MET A 1 -34.97 -22.22 -2.89
CA MET A 1 -35.52 -21.63 -1.66
C MET A 1 -37.03 -21.86 -1.66
N GLY A 2 -37.58 -22.47 -0.60
CA GLY A 2 -39.02 -22.72 -0.52
C GLY A 2 -39.77 -21.48 -0.02
N ILE A 3 -41.08 -21.46 -0.21
CA ILE A 3 -42.00 -20.40 0.23
C ILE A 3 -41.81 -20.02 1.71
N GLY A 4 -41.44 -20.99 2.58
CA GLY A 4 -41.15 -20.73 3.97
C GLY A 4 -39.95 -19.77 4.22
N GLY A 5 -38.91 -19.82 3.38
CA GLY A 5 -37.76 -18.89 3.47
C GLY A 5 -38.15 -17.46 3.11
N VAL A 6 -39.03 -17.28 2.14
CA VAL A 6 -39.53 -15.95 1.74
C VAL A 6 -40.44 -15.38 2.82
N ALA A 7 -41.33 -16.21 3.40
CA ALA A 7 -42.21 -15.80 4.50
C ALA A 7 -41.42 -15.41 5.75
N LEU A 8 -40.38 -16.17 6.12
CA LEU A 8 -39.51 -15.87 7.24
C LEU A 8 -38.74 -14.56 7.00
N ALA A 9 -38.17 -14.38 5.81
CA ALA A 9 -37.46 -13.14 5.47
C ALA A 9 -38.38 -11.92 5.54
N TRP A 10 -39.64 -12.06 5.06
CA TRP A 10 -40.63 -10.98 5.15
C TRP A 10 -41.00 -10.63 6.61
N LEU A 11 -41.19 -11.66 7.46
CA LEU A 11 -41.48 -11.46 8.89
C LEU A 11 -40.31 -10.77 9.59
N LEU A 12 -39.09 -11.26 9.38
CA LEU A 12 -37.89 -10.66 9.96
C LEU A 12 -37.64 -9.21 9.49
N GLN A 13 -37.96 -8.91 8.25
CA GLN A 13 -37.90 -7.56 7.71
C GLN A 13 -38.96 -6.65 8.36
N ARG A 14 -40.18 -7.16 8.54
CA ARG A 14 -41.24 -6.41 9.21
C ARG A 14 -40.94 -6.10 10.67
N GLU A 15 -40.35 -7.04 11.37
CA GLU A 15 -39.91 -6.88 12.77
C GLU A 15 -38.59 -6.09 12.91
N GLY A 16 -38.00 -5.63 11.83
CA GLY A 16 -36.74 -4.88 11.84
C GLY A 16 -35.51 -5.67 12.24
N LEU A 17 -35.61 -7.02 12.25
CA LEU A 17 -34.52 -7.92 12.63
C LEU A 17 -33.56 -8.24 11.47
N LEU A 18 -33.93 -7.92 10.22
CA LEU A 18 -33.00 -7.94 9.10
C LEU A 18 -32.30 -6.60 8.98
N ALA A 19 -30.98 -6.66 8.77
CA ALA A 19 -30.21 -5.49 8.38
C ALA A 19 -30.85 -4.90 7.10
N LYS A 20 -31.41 -3.71 7.20
CA LYS A 20 -31.85 -2.97 6.01
C LYS A 20 -30.59 -2.67 5.21
N PRO A 21 -30.50 -3.08 3.92
CA PRO A 21 -29.43 -2.56 3.09
C PRO A 21 -29.60 -1.05 3.06
N VAL A 22 -28.71 -0.35 3.78
CA VAL A 22 -28.63 1.10 3.68
C VAL A 22 -28.15 1.36 2.25
N LYS A 23 -29.08 1.79 1.40
CA LYS A 23 -28.71 2.29 0.08
C LYS A 23 -27.73 3.43 0.32
N PRO A 24 -26.52 3.37 -0.24
CA PRO A 24 -25.62 4.53 -0.13
C PRO A 24 -26.40 5.74 -0.64
N ASP A 25 -26.51 6.77 0.17
CA ASP A 25 -27.11 8.01 -0.27
C ASP A 25 -26.16 8.65 -1.28
N LEU A 26 -26.42 8.36 -2.55
CA LEU A 26 -25.65 8.89 -3.68
C LEU A 26 -25.98 10.36 -3.96
N GLU A 27 -27.07 10.87 -3.37
CA GLU A 27 -27.50 12.26 -3.58
C GLU A 27 -26.93 13.21 -2.52
N SER A 28 -26.62 12.72 -1.31
CA SER A 28 -26.09 13.57 -0.24
C SER A 28 -24.57 13.77 -0.28
N ALA A 29 -23.84 12.98 -1.03
CA ALA A 29 -22.42 13.17 -1.22
C ALA A 29 -22.14 14.11 -2.40
N ALA A 30 -22.54 15.36 -2.31
CA ALA A 30 -21.79 16.39 -3.01
C ALA A 30 -20.33 16.22 -2.58
N HIS A 31 -19.51 15.60 -3.44
CA HIS A 31 -18.07 15.52 -3.22
C HIS A 31 -17.53 16.95 -3.25
N SER A 32 -17.65 17.63 -2.11
CA SER A 32 -17.11 18.95 -1.94
C SER A 32 -15.60 18.89 -2.15
N LEU A 33 -15.10 19.64 -3.12
CA LEU A 33 -13.67 19.88 -3.33
C LEU A 33 -13.12 20.93 -2.36
N LEU A 34 -13.97 21.49 -1.50
CA LEU A 34 -13.53 22.41 -0.48
C LEU A 34 -12.66 21.68 0.56
N PRO A 35 -11.66 22.36 1.11
CA PRO A 35 -10.84 21.82 2.18
C PRO A 35 -11.71 21.30 3.33
N LYS A 36 -11.47 20.07 3.72
CA LYS A 36 -12.15 19.47 4.88
C LYS A 36 -11.39 19.78 6.16
N GLN A 37 -12.09 19.88 7.26
CA GLN A 37 -11.44 20.02 8.56
C GLN A 37 -10.53 18.79 8.82
N PRO A 38 -9.29 19.03 9.22
CA PRO A 38 -8.38 17.94 9.56
C PRO A 38 -8.85 17.25 10.85
N HIS A 39 -8.52 15.96 11.00
CA HIS A 39 -8.83 15.20 12.22
C HIS A 39 -8.04 15.69 13.44
N HIS A 40 -6.91 16.34 13.22
CA HIS A 40 -6.03 16.91 14.24
C HIS A 40 -5.62 18.33 13.86
N PRO A 41 -5.37 19.22 14.83
CA PRO A 41 -4.85 20.55 14.53
C PRO A 41 -3.57 20.47 13.71
N PRO A 42 -3.51 21.13 12.54
CA PRO A 42 -2.32 21.08 11.68
C PRO A 42 -1.15 21.81 12.35
N ARG A 43 0.01 21.15 12.38
CA ARG A 43 1.26 21.77 12.87
C ARG A 43 2.20 22.12 11.70
N ALA A 44 2.14 21.36 10.60
CA ALA A 44 2.92 21.62 9.40
C ALA A 44 2.32 22.79 8.61
N ARG A 45 3.19 23.67 8.13
CA ARG A 45 2.81 24.82 7.28
C ARG A 45 3.02 24.53 5.79
N ALA A 46 3.86 23.56 5.47
CA ALA A 46 4.17 23.15 4.11
C ALA A 46 4.50 21.66 4.08
N MET A 47 4.32 21.04 2.93
CA MET A 47 4.67 19.65 2.67
C MET A 47 5.52 19.58 1.39
N ILE A 48 6.56 18.76 1.43
CA ILE A 48 7.37 18.43 0.26
C ILE A 48 7.17 16.95 -0.01
N SER A 49 6.68 16.60 -1.20
CA SER A 49 6.60 15.21 -1.66
C SER A 49 7.81 14.90 -2.52
N ALA A 50 8.75 14.10 -2.01
CA ALA A 50 9.91 13.63 -2.76
C ALA A 50 9.59 12.26 -3.38
N PHE A 51 8.86 12.27 -4.49
CA PHE A 51 8.43 11.05 -5.16
C PHE A 51 9.51 10.51 -6.10
N MET A 52 9.92 9.26 -5.88
CA MET A 52 10.89 8.55 -6.73
C MET A 52 10.13 7.61 -7.68
N GLN A 53 9.91 8.05 -8.92
CA GLN A 53 9.21 7.28 -9.94
C GLN A 53 9.92 5.96 -10.24
N GLY A 54 9.16 4.86 -10.27
CA GLY A 54 9.68 3.52 -10.48
C GLY A 54 10.37 2.92 -9.26
N GLY A 55 10.64 3.73 -8.27
CA GLY A 55 11.16 3.39 -6.95
C GLY A 55 12.51 2.68 -6.91
N PRO A 56 13.31 2.94 -5.89
CA PRO A 56 14.40 2.05 -5.53
C PRO A 56 13.84 0.78 -4.87
N SER A 57 14.61 -0.31 -4.90
CA SER A 57 14.25 -1.55 -4.22
C SER A 57 14.19 -1.34 -2.69
N HIS A 58 13.01 -1.40 -2.11
CA HIS A 58 12.85 -1.27 -0.65
C HIS A 58 13.59 -2.38 0.11
N MET A 59 13.69 -3.57 -0.48
CA MET A 59 14.44 -4.71 0.08
C MET A 59 15.95 -4.46 0.14
N ASP A 60 16.47 -3.55 -0.67
CA ASP A 60 17.86 -3.15 -0.67
C ASP A 60 18.14 -1.91 0.20
N ILE A 61 17.10 -1.21 0.63
CA ILE A 61 17.21 0.07 1.34
C ILE A 61 16.83 -0.04 2.82
N CYS A 62 15.63 -0.53 3.13
CA CYS A 62 15.06 -0.40 4.47
C CYS A 62 14.20 -1.59 4.94
N ASP A 63 14.07 -2.61 4.14
CA ASP A 63 13.23 -3.77 4.45
C ASP A 63 13.96 -5.09 4.16
N PRO A 64 15.00 -5.43 4.96
CA PRO A 64 15.77 -6.65 4.76
C PRO A 64 14.89 -7.88 4.88
N LYS A 65 15.07 -8.83 3.97
CA LYS A 65 14.38 -10.12 3.93
C LYS A 65 15.39 -11.25 4.11
N PRO A 66 15.69 -11.69 5.34
CA PRO A 66 16.71 -12.71 5.60
C PRO A 66 16.52 -14.00 4.82
N LEU A 67 15.25 -14.43 4.62
CA LEU A 67 14.95 -15.62 3.82
C LEU A 67 15.43 -15.55 2.37
N LEU A 68 15.54 -14.36 1.80
CA LEU A 68 16.08 -14.21 0.44
C LEU A 68 17.55 -14.65 0.36
N ASN A 69 18.32 -14.55 1.45
CA ASN A 69 19.71 -15.03 1.48
C ASN A 69 19.77 -16.55 1.40
N GLU A 70 18.85 -17.25 2.02
CA GLU A 70 18.74 -18.71 1.99
C GLU A 70 18.31 -19.23 0.61
N TRP A 71 17.50 -18.44 -0.09
CA TRP A 71 16.96 -18.77 -1.40
C TRP A 71 17.77 -18.19 -2.56
N ASN A 72 18.81 -17.44 -2.30
CA ASN A 72 19.59 -16.76 -3.33
C ASN A 72 20.09 -17.72 -4.41
N GLY A 73 19.76 -17.43 -5.66
CA GLY A 73 20.10 -18.26 -6.82
C GLY A 73 19.24 -19.51 -7.02
N LYS A 74 18.35 -19.84 -6.10
CA LYS A 74 17.37 -20.94 -6.23
C LYS A 74 16.11 -20.47 -6.95
N ASP A 75 15.38 -21.40 -7.55
CA ASP A 75 14.10 -21.09 -8.16
C ASP A 75 13.03 -20.81 -7.08
N PHE A 76 12.23 -19.79 -7.30
CA PHE A 76 11.11 -19.48 -6.43
C PHE A 76 10.04 -20.58 -6.52
N PRO A 77 9.53 -21.11 -5.41
CA PRO A 77 8.67 -22.31 -5.41
C PRO A 77 7.27 -22.08 -5.98
N GLU A 78 6.83 -20.84 -6.07
CA GLU A 78 5.49 -20.49 -6.56
C GLU A 78 5.53 -19.88 -7.95
N LYS A 79 4.39 -19.94 -8.66
CA LYS A 79 4.24 -19.27 -9.96
C LYS A 79 4.12 -17.76 -9.77
N ILE A 80 5.09 -17.02 -10.26
CA ILE A 80 5.08 -15.57 -10.26
C ILE A 80 4.42 -15.08 -11.56
N LYS A 81 3.50 -14.12 -11.44
CA LYS A 81 2.96 -13.38 -12.59
C LYS A 81 3.86 -12.17 -12.84
N TYR A 82 4.38 -12.08 -14.04
CA TYR A 82 5.23 -10.97 -14.47
C TYR A 82 4.49 -10.11 -15.48
N ASP A 83 4.69 -8.80 -15.43
CA ASP A 83 4.19 -7.89 -16.48
C ASP A 83 5.01 -8.02 -17.76
N ASN A 84 6.30 -8.31 -17.63
CA ASN A 84 7.20 -8.56 -18.75
C ASN A 84 7.96 -9.88 -18.53
N ALA A 85 7.35 -10.97 -18.95
CA ALA A 85 7.89 -12.31 -18.80
C ALA A 85 9.24 -12.52 -19.50
N ALA A 86 9.53 -11.75 -20.57
CA ALA A 86 10.78 -11.87 -21.32
C ALA A 86 12.02 -11.44 -20.52
N GLN A 87 11.85 -10.63 -19.50
CA GLN A 87 12.93 -10.12 -18.64
C GLN A 87 12.94 -10.75 -17.24
N ALA A 88 11.98 -11.61 -16.96
CA ALA A 88 11.82 -12.18 -15.65
C ALA A 88 12.65 -13.46 -15.48
N SER A 89 13.22 -13.63 -14.30
CA SER A 89 13.87 -14.87 -13.88
C SER A 89 13.07 -15.48 -12.73
N SER A 90 12.95 -16.82 -12.72
CA SER A 90 12.39 -17.55 -11.58
C SER A 90 13.34 -17.57 -10.37
N LYS A 91 14.59 -17.18 -10.56
CA LYS A 91 15.60 -17.22 -9.50
C LYS A 91 15.48 -16.08 -8.53
N VAL A 92 15.52 -16.41 -7.26
CA VAL A 92 15.55 -15.43 -6.17
C VAL A 92 16.90 -14.71 -6.15
N LEU A 93 16.86 -13.40 -5.97
CA LEU A 93 18.03 -12.55 -5.77
C LEU A 93 17.96 -11.93 -4.37
N ALA A 94 18.95 -12.23 -3.55
CA ALA A 94 19.10 -11.58 -2.25
C ALA A 94 19.75 -10.20 -2.39
N SER A 95 19.51 -9.35 -1.40
CA SER A 95 20.21 -8.06 -1.30
C SER A 95 21.72 -8.29 -1.14
N ARG A 96 22.52 -7.52 -1.87
CA ARG A 96 23.99 -7.53 -1.77
C ARG A 96 24.50 -6.62 -0.67
N TRP A 97 23.63 -5.78 -0.12
CA TRP A 97 23.99 -4.70 0.78
C TRP A 97 23.88 -5.12 2.23
N LYS A 98 24.74 -4.55 3.05
CA LYS A 98 24.73 -4.79 4.49
C LYS A 98 23.73 -3.85 5.15
N PHE A 99 22.97 -4.38 6.08
CA PHE A 99 22.02 -3.63 6.89
C PHE A 99 22.57 -3.43 8.31
N LYS A 100 22.24 -2.29 8.88
CA LYS A 100 22.49 -1.97 10.28
C LYS A 100 21.24 -1.37 10.90
N LYS A 101 21.09 -1.56 12.20
CA LYS A 101 20.07 -0.90 13.00
C LYS A 101 20.52 0.51 13.34
N HIS A 102 19.62 1.47 13.20
CA HIS A 102 19.87 2.89 13.40
C HIS A 102 18.86 3.48 14.39
N GLY A 103 19.29 4.51 15.12
CA GLY A 103 18.48 5.23 16.08
C GLY A 103 18.05 4.39 17.29
N GLN A 104 17.29 4.99 18.17
CA GLN A 104 16.63 4.31 19.30
C GLN A 104 15.48 3.43 18.82
N SER A 105 14.88 3.80 17.69
CA SER A 105 13.80 3.02 17.02
C SER A 105 14.29 1.67 16.49
N GLY A 106 15.61 1.51 16.28
CA GLY A 106 16.20 0.28 15.76
C GLY A 106 15.82 -0.02 14.31
N MET A 107 15.54 1.00 13.50
CA MET A 107 15.22 0.84 12.08
C MET A 107 16.38 0.26 11.29
N ASP A 108 16.08 -0.67 10.39
CA ASP A 108 17.07 -1.25 9.50
C ASP A 108 17.24 -0.35 8.27
N PHE A 109 18.46 0.09 8.02
CA PHE A 109 18.84 0.75 6.77
C PHE A 109 20.12 0.12 6.22
N SER A 110 20.20 0.06 4.90
CA SER A 110 21.37 -0.47 4.23
C SER A 110 22.46 0.60 4.09
N GLU A 111 23.68 0.14 3.85
CA GLU A 111 24.86 0.97 3.68
C GLU A 111 24.81 1.95 2.49
N ILE A 112 23.89 1.72 1.53
CA ILE A 112 23.71 2.59 0.35
C ILE A 112 22.93 3.87 0.66
N VAL A 113 22.27 3.94 1.80
CA VAL A 113 21.47 5.11 2.21
C VAL A 113 21.89 5.62 3.61
N PRO A 114 23.14 5.99 3.80
CA PRO A 114 23.67 6.35 5.14
C PRO A 114 22.94 7.56 5.75
N GLY A 115 22.42 8.46 4.90
CA GLY A 115 21.65 9.62 5.35
C GLY A 115 20.36 9.27 6.08
N PHE A 116 19.69 8.19 5.72
CA PHE A 116 18.49 7.74 6.45
C PHE A 116 18.83 7.23 7.85
N GLY A 117 20.00 6.62 8.01
CA GLY A 117 20.46 6.16 9.31
C GLY A 117 20.64 7.30 10.32
N SER A 118 21.03 8.48 9.87
CA SER A 118 21.25 9.65 10.74
C SER A 118 19.96 10.32 11.22
N ILE A 119 18.84 10.09 10.53
CA ILE A 119 17.52 10.66 10.85
C ILE A 119 16.50 9.56 11.24
N ALA A 120 16.98 8.38 11.59
CA ALA A 120 16.12 7.23 11.84
C ALA A 120 15.03 7.48 12.90
N ASP A 121 15.34 8.27 13.92
CA ASP A 121 14.38 8.57 14.99
C ASP A 121 13.43 9.74 14.65
N ASP A 122 13.69 10.47 13.55
CA ASP A 122 12.89 11.60 13.10
C ASP A 122 11.88 11.21 12.01
N ILE A 123 11.91 9.99 11.51
CA ILE A 123 11.07 9.52 10.40
C ILE A 123 10.12 8.39 10.81
N CYS A 124 9.01 8.28 10.08
CA CYS A 124 8.10 7.14 10.17
C CYS A 124 8.21 6.31 8.88
N LEU A 125 8.68 5.08 9.01
CA LEU A 125 8.83 4.15 7.89
C LEU A 125 7.65 3.20 7.79
N ILE A 126 6.88 3.29 6.70
CA ILE A 126 5.74 2.42 6.42
C ILE A 126 6.15 1.39 5.36
N ARG A 127 6.44 0.16 5.80
CA ARG A 127 6.89 -0.94 4.92
C ARG A 127 5.76 -1.76 4.29
N SER A 128 4.52 -1.57 4.72
CA SER A 128 3.36 -2.35 4.27
C SER A 128 2.57 -1.71 3.12
N MET A 129 3.03 -0.60 2.56
CA MET A 129 2.36 0.07 1.46
C MET A 129 2.47 -0.73 0.17
N HIS A 130 1.36 -0.91 -0.53
CA HIS A 130 1.33 -1.49 -1.87
C HIS A 130 0.15 -0.94 -2.68
N THR A 131 0.26 -0.94 -4.00
CA THR A 131 -0.76 -0.42 -4.91
C THR A 131 -1.69 -1.51 -5.47
N GLY A 132 -1.38 -2.77 -5.22
CA GLY A 132 -2.12 -3.92 -5.76
C GLY A 132 -1.85 -4.21 -7.24
N VAL A 133 -0.97 -3.45 -7.87
CA VAL A 133 -0.53 -3.65 -9.27
C VAL A 133 0.98 -3.64 -9.35
N ASN A 134 1.55 -4.38 -10.30
CA ASN A 134 2.98 -4.50 -10.51
C ASN A 134 3.47 -3.77 -11.79
N ASN A 135 2.71 -2.78 -12.25
CA ASN A 135 3.05 -1.90 -13.35
C ASN A 135 3.36 -0.49 -12.83
N HIS A 136 4.52 0.07 -13.20
CA HIS A 136 4.97 1.37 -12.71
C HIS A 136 3.98 2.51 -12.99
N GLY A 137 3.46 2.63 -14.22
CA GLY A 137 2.52 3.69 -14.59
C GLY A 137 1.24 3.66 -13.77
N GLN A 138 0.61 2.51 -13.65
CA GLN A 138 -0.59 2.33 -12.84
C GLN A 138 -0.32 2.52 -11.34
N SER A 139 0.84 2.06 -10.86
CA SER A 139 1.24 2.25 -9.46
C SER A 139 1.46 3.71 -9.10
N ILE A 140 2.01 4.51 -10.02
CA ILE A 140 2.16 5.96 -9.85
C ILE A 140 0.80 6.62 -9.69
N HIS A 141 -0.15 6.29 -10.56
CA HIS A 141 -1.51 6.81 -10.44
C HIS A 141 -2.16 6.38 -9.13
N ALA A 142 -2.03 5.11 -8.76
CA ALA A 142 -2.61 4.59 -7.52
C ALA A 142 -2.02 5.30 -6.28
N LEU A 143 -0.72 5.53 -6.25
CA LEU A 143 -0.06 6.20 -5.13
C LEU A 143 -0.51 7.67 -5.00
N ASN A 144 -0.56 8.40 -6.12
CA ASN A 144 -0.82 9.84 -6.08
C ASN A 144 -2.32 10.20 -6.06
N SER A 145 -3.20 9.33 -6.53
CA SER A 145 -4.64 9.65 -6.67
C SER A 145 -5.59 8.61 -6.06
N GLY A 146 -5.04 7.53 -5.48
CA GLY A 146 -5.81 6.42 -4.95
C GLY A 146 -6.46 5.52 -6.00
N ARG A 147 -6.18 5.73 -7.30
CA ARG A 147 -6.74 4.94 -8.41
C ARG A 147 -5.68 4.67 -9.47
N THR A 148 -5.82 3.51 -10.16
CA THR A 148 -4.90 3.09 -11.22
C THR A 148 -5.12 3.78 -12.56
N VAL A 149 -6.17 4.58 -12.70
CA VAL A 149 -6.54 5.30 -13.92
C VAL A 149 -6.29 6.79 -13.74
N ALA A 150 -5.88 7.44 -14.83
CA ALA A 150 -5.67 8.89 -14.90
C ALA A 150 -6.99 9.70 -14.78
N GLY A 151 -6.88 11.02 -14.61
CA GLY A 151 -8.00 11.96 -14.62
C GLY A 151 -8.59 12.27 -13.25
N ARG A 152 -7.91 11.90 -12.16
CA ARG A 152 -8.27 12.32 -10.80
C ARG A 152 -7.25 13.31 -10.25
N PRO A 153 -7.68 14.20 -9.32
CA PRO A 153 -6.74 15.04 -8.60
C PRO A 153 -5.67 14.19 -7.92
N ALA A 154 -4.43 14.62 -8.02
CA ALA A 154 -3.30 14.05 -7.29
C ALA A 154 -3.04 14.84 -6.00
N LEU A 155 -2.27 14.24 -5.09
CA LEU A 155 -1.73 14.91 -3.91
C LEU A 155 -0.81 16.06 -4.30
#